data_383d4e731113398de0bcfcbe074fadc3
#
_entry.id   383d4e731113398de0bcfcbe074fadc3
#
_cell.length_a   1.000
_cell.length_b   1.000
_cell.length_c   1.000
_cell.angle_alpha   90.00
_cell.angle_beta   90.00
_cell.angle_gamma   90.00
#
_symmetry.space_group_name_H-M   'P 1'
#
loop_
_entity.id
_entity.type
_entity.pdbx_description
1 polymer ?
#
loop_
_entity_poly.entity_id
_entity_poly.type
_entity_poly.pdbx_seq_one_letter_code
_entity_poly.pdbx_strand_id
1 'polypeptide(L)'
;MEYDAIGQLVKCTDAQGLVITYQYDGAGNLIHSSDNGGNSMDYTYDGAGNVLTQTDELGRTATYKYDQYGRLLKLTEADGSITSYEYDVMDRITAVTDAEGHKTTFTYDKVGNQLSMTEEEEATYKYAYDKKDRVISQTNPLGASSTFKYDGNDNVTESVDENGTVTKYAYDKNDNLVSQTDGNGNTTTYQYDELDRKIGETSPLKETNEYRYDAIGNLTKSKDPMGLITEYKYDSLSNMTEQISPKGAVTKYDYDKHGNVISVTDAKGNETQYSVDLNDNVTKMTQANGGEYTYSYDKAGRLKSMTSPLGYTKNFSYDKVDNVVKESDSLKSTTTYTYDKLHNMKSSTNALDGTTSFSYDKYGNLVKETDPLGRSNTYSYDLAGQMTSAADPLGKITAYTYDPAGNITEITKPGGRKTSYGYDKNYNVTSVTDPMGYVAKTVYDKDNRVTEETDALGQKESYTYDKDSRVTSITDKRGFTTGFDYDAHGNIQVVTDKTGLKSHLEYDKNDNLTKVTDALGGVTTYGYDNMDNLVTFTNAANKTTNYTYDLEGNLTSIKDPAGRTEKFDYDEKGRLTGHTQASGKKTTYDYDKLNDLLEKSYQDAKGETSEKDVTYAYNSAGER
;
A
#
# COMPACT_ATOMS: atom_id res chain seq x y z
N MET A 1 -19.08 32.75 -7.68
CA MET A 1 -19.52 32.89 -6.28
C MET A 1 -20.64 33.91 -6.23
N GLU A 2 -21.76 33.57 -5.56
CA GLU A 2 -22.90 34.46 -5.33
C GLU A 2 -23.08 34.62 -3.81
N TYR A 3 -23.44 35.86 -3.39
CA TYR A 3 -23.60 36.19 -1.98
C TYR A 3 -24.98 36.79 -1.74
N ASP A 4 -25.51 36.64 -0.54
CA ASP A 4 -26.74 37.28 -0.12
C ASP A 4 -26.53 38.76 0.25
N ALA A 5 -27.60 39.42 0.70
CA ALA A 5 -27.60 40.86 1.02
C ALA A 5 -26.73 41.21 2.26
N ILE A 6 -26.36 40.24 3.10
CA ILE A 6 -25.53 40.41 4.28
C ILE A 6 -24.11 39.84 4.10
N GLY A 7 -23.77 39.38 2.86
CA GLY A 7 -22.43 38.95 2.49
C GLY A 7 -22.13 37.47 2.74
N GLN A 8 -23.12 36.63 3.00
CA GLN A 8 -22.94 35.18 3.14
C GLN A 8 -22.90 34.53 1.77
N LEU A 9 -21.98 33.56 1.56
CA LEU A 9 -21.86 32.80 0.30
C LEU A 9 -23.06 31.87 0.15
N VAL A 10 -23.94 32.11 -0.83
CA VAL A 10 -25.12 31.28 -1.10
C VAL A 10 -24.95 30.34 -2.27
N LYS A 11 -23.94 30.59 -3.14
CA LYS A 11 -23.66 29.71 -4.27
C LYS A 11 -22.23 29.86 -4.76
N CYS A 12 -21.58 28.74 -5.04
CA CYS A 12 -20.30 28.65 -5.70
C CYS A 12 -20.42 27.74 -6.93
N THR A 13 -19.76 28.11 -8.03
CA THR A 13 -19.63 27.24 -9.21
C THR A 13 -18.17 27.15 -9.57
N ASP A 14 -17.67 25.94 -9.75
CA ASP A 14 -16.29 25.67 -10.14
C ASP A 14 -16.09 25.65 -11.66
N ALA A 15 -14.88 25.27 -12.11
CA ALA A 15 -14.50 25.26 -13.52
C ALA A 15 -15.15 24.14 -14.34
N GLN A 16 -15.57 23.04 -13.72
CA GLN A 16 -16.24 21.88 -14.35
C GLN A 16 -17.77 22.01 -14.37
N GLY A 17 -18.32 22.94 -13.60
CA GLY A 17 -19.76 23.14 -13.47
C GLY A 17 -20.38 22.47 -12.24
N LEU A 18 -19.56 22.06 -11.26
CA LEU A 18 -20.07 21.70 -9.94
C LEU A 18 -20.62 22.97 -9.28
N VAL A 19 -21.90 22.95 -8.94
CA VAL A 19 -22.60 24.07 -8.30
C VAL A 19 -22.92 23.68 -6.87
N ILE A 20 -22.34 24.40 -5.90
CA ILE A 20 -22.63 24.22 -4.47
C ILE A 20 -23.50 25.37 -3.99
N THR A 21 -24.57 25.06 -3.28
CA THR A 21 -25.51 26.02 -2.68
C THR A 21 -25.48 25.92 -1.16
N TYR A 22 -25.69 27.06 -0.49
CA TYR A 22 -25.63 27.17 0.96
C TYR A 22 -26.87 27.90 1.49
N GLN A 23 -27.37 27.47 2.64
CA GLN A 23 -28.49 28.13 3.35
C GLN A 23 -28.11 28.36 4.80
N TYR A 24 -28.52 29.50 5.34
CA TYR A 24 -28.17 29.92 6.68
C TYR A 24 -29.46 30.22 7.50
N ASP A 25 -29.35 30.07 8.82
CA ASP A 25 -30.36 30.52 9.74
C ASP A 25 -30.28 32.04 10.00
N GLY A 26 -31.23 32.58 10.79
CA GLY A 26 -31.25 34.01 11.14
C GLY A 26 -30.07 34.48 12.02
N ALA A 27 -29.29 33.58 12.60
CA ALA A 27 -28.07 33.85 13.37
C ALA A 27 -26.81 33.79 12.51
N GLY A 28 -26.93 33.30 11.26
CA GLY A 28 -25.80 33.16 10.33
C GLY A 28 -25.13 31.79 10.35
N ASN A 29 -25.69 30.81 11.03
CA ASN A 29 -25.17 29.45 11.02
C ASN A 29 -25.59 28.73 9.73
N LEU A 30 -24.68 27.95 9.13
CA LEU A 30 -24.96 27.12 7.94
C LEU A 30 -25.91 25.98 8.32
N ILE A 31 -27.14 25.99 7.81
CA ILE A 31 -28.15 24.94 8.11
C ILE A 31 -28.24 23.88 7.01
N HIS A 32 -27.87 24.23 5.77
CA HIS A 32 -27.88 23.29 4.64
C HIS A 32 -26.82 23.65 3.61
N SER A 33 -26.15 22.66 3.08
CA SER A 33 -25.37 22.75 1.85
C SER A 33 -25.71 21.60 0.93
N SER A 34 -25.73 21.85 -0.39
CA SER A 34 -25.93 20.79 -1.38
C SER A 34 -25.27 21.16 -2.70
N ASP A 35 -24.91 20.15 -3.49
CA ASP A 35 -24.34 20.32 -4.81
C ASP A 35 -25.11 19.56 -5.89
N ASN A 36 -24.81 19.84 -7.17
CA ASN A 36 -25.41 19.13 -8.30
C ASN A 36 -24.70 17.80 -8.60
N GLY A 37 -23.65 17.43 -7.86
CA GLY A 37 -23.02 16.11 -7.81
C GLY A 37 -23.77 15.13 -6.93
N GLY A 38 -24.71 15.64 -6.10
CA GLY A 38 -25.59 14.84 -5.26
C GLY A 38 -25.22 14.81 -3.77
N ASN A 39 -24.17 15.54 -3.35
CA ASN A 39 -23.80 15.67 -1.95
C ASN A 39 -24.74 16.68 -1.26
N SER A 40 -25.06 16.43 0.00
CA SER A 40 -25.77 17.40 0.85
C SER A 40 -25.43 17.21 2.33
N MET A 41 -25.54 18.31 3.10
CA MET A 41 -25.30 18.30 4.53
C MET A 41 -26.28 19.23 5.22
N ASP A 42 -27.02 18.70 6.22
CA ASP A 42 -27.94 19.46 7.08
C ASP A 42 -27.37 19.59 8.49
N TYR A 43 -27.53 20.76 9.09
CA TYR A 43 -27.06 21.05 10.44
C TYR A 43 -28.18 21.62 11.31
N THR A 44 -28.13 21.30 12.60
CA THR A 44 -28.94 21.99 13.62
C THR A 44 -28.02 22.49 14.74
N TYR A 45 -28.43 23.55 15.41
CA TYR A 45 -27.61 24.25 16.39
C TYR A 45 -28.36 24.48 17.69
N ASP A 46 -27.64 24.61 18.79
CA ASP A 46 -28.17 25.15 20.03
C ASP A 46 -28.20 26.69 20.00
N GLY A 47 -28.73 27.31 21.07
CA GLY A 47 -28.80 28.77 21.18
C GLY A 47 -27.43 29.50 21.29
N ALA A 48 -26.34 28.77 21.49
CA ALA A 48 -24.98 29.30 21.54
C ALA A 48 -24.24 29.12 20.20
N GLY A 49 -24.85 28.45 19.20
CA GLY A 49 -24.25 28.20 17.89
C GLY A 49 -23.44 26.90 17.82
N ASN A 50 -23.50 26.03 18.83
CA ASN A 50 -22.85 24.71 18.75
C ASN A 50 -23.71 23.75 17.91
N VAL A 51 -23.07 22.94 17.05
CA VAL A 51 -23.76 21.94 16.19
C VAL A 51 -24.40 20.86 17.07
N LEU A 52 -25.71 20.69 17.01
CA LEU A 52 -26.42 19.59 17.69
C LEU A 52 -26.54 18.34 16.84
N THR A 53 -26.78 18.52 15.54
CA THR A 53 -26.85 17.41 14.59
C THR A 53 -26.18 17.77 13.28
N GLN A 54 -25.61 16.77 12.64
CA GLN A 54 -25.11 16.80 11.27
C GLN A 54 -25.70 15.61 10.53
N THR A 55 -26.39 15.86 9.42
CA THR A 55 -27.04 14.82 8.61
C THR A 55 -26.56 14.94 7.17
N ASP A 56 -26.08 13.85 6.61
CA ASP A 56 -25.57 13.80 5.23
C ASP A 56 -26.67 13.43 4.20
N GLU A 57 -26.28 13.32 2.91
CA GLU A 57 -27.16 13.01 1.76
C GLU A 57 -27.77 11.60 1.80
N LEU A 58 -27.28 10.70 2.65
CA LEU A 58 -27.87 9.38 2.91
C LEU A 58 -28.82 9.40 4.11
N GLY A 59 -29.00 10.56 4.78
CA GLY A 59 -29.79 10.71 5.98
C GLY A 59 -29.13 10.13 7.23
N ARG A 60 -27.79 9.95 7.22
CA ARG A 60 -27.02 9.49 8.37
C ARG A 60 -26.77 10.67 9.28
N THR A 61 -27.18 10.57 10.55
CA THR A 61 -27.14 11.69 11.49
C THR A 61 -26.17 11.39 12.64
N ALA A 62 -25.15 12.23 12.78
CA ALA A 62 -24.35 12.35 14.00
C ALA A 62 -24.99 13.37 14.95
N THR A 63 -24.93 13.13 16.28
CA THR A 63 -25.46 14.04 17.29
C THR A 63 -24.38 14.41 18.31
N TYR A 64 -24.40 15.68 18.74
CA TYR A 64 -23.40 16.28 19.60
C TYR A 64 -24.06 16.83 20.86
N LYS A 65 -23.42 16.64 21.99
CA LYS A 65 -23.87 17.19 23.28
C LYS A 65 -22.73 17.97 23.94
N TYR A 66 -23.03 19.17 24.36
CA TYR A 66 -22.07 20.08 24.97
C TYR A 66 -22.38 20.36 26.44
N ASP A 67 -21.38 20.84 27.17
CA ASP A 67 -21.59 21.42 28.49
C ASP A 67 -21.94 22.91 28.38
N GLN A 68 -22.12 23.55 29.53
CA GLN A 68 -22.45 24.98 29.60
C GLN A 68 -21.39 25.94 29.05
N TYR A 69 -20.17 25.46 28.81
CA TYR A 69 -19.04 26.23 28.26
C TYR A 69 -18.84 25.98 26.74
N GLY A 70 -19.68 25.15 26.13
CA GLY A 70 -19.58 24.79 24.71
C GLY A 70 -18.56 23.68 24.42
N ARG A 71 -18.09 22.94 25.45
CA ARG A 71 -17.15 21.83 25.25
C ARG A 71 -17.93 20.54 24.94
N LEU A 72 -17.47 19.78 23.95
CA LEU A 72 -18.11 18.53 23.52
C LEU A 72 -18.04 17.46 24.61
N LEU A 73 -19.16 17.09 25.20
CA LEU A 73 -19.24 16.01 26.19
C LEU A 73 -19.47 14.65 25.55
N LYS A 74 -20.19 14.61 24.42
CA LYS A 74 -20.62 13.36 23.81
C LYS A 74 -20.84 13.54 22.31
N LEU A 75 -20.28 12.64 21.53
CA LEU A 75 -20.58 12.39 20.12
C LEU A 75 -21.35 11.07 20.03
N THR A 76 -22.44 11.05 19.27
CA THR A 76 -23.13 9.81 18.88
C THR A 76 -23.14 9.74 17.37
N GLU A 77 -22.49 8.72 16.81
CA GLU A 77 -22.43 8.47 15.39
C GLU A 77 -23.75 7.96 14.82
N ALA A 78 -23.87 7.88 13.50
CA ALA A 78 -25.09 7.47 12.80
C ALA A 78 -25.51 6.01 13.07
N ASP A 79 -24.60 5.14 13.48
CA ASP A 79 -24.85 3.76 13.91
C ASP A 79 -25.23 3.64 15.40
N GLY A 80 -25.12 4.75 16.15
CA GLY A 80 -25.38 4.84 17.58
C GLY A 80 -24.16 4.64 18.47
N SER A 81 -22.95 4.49 17.90
CA SER A 81 -21.69 4.45 18.63
C SER A 81 -21.46 5.78 19.36
N ILE A 82 -20.92 5.71 20.59
CA ILE A 82 -20.84 6.88 21.48
C ILE A 82 -19.39 7.06 21.93
N THR A 83 -18.84 8.27 21.70
CA THR A 83 -17.61 8.75 22.30
C THR A 83 -17.90 9.85 23.30
N SER A 84 -17.33 9.78 24.51
CA SER A 84 -17.52 10.74 25.59
C SER A 84 -16.21 11.40 26.02
N TYR A 85 -16.27 12.66 26.45
CA TYR A 85 -15.11 13.49 26.78
C TYR A 85 -15.25 14.09 28.18
N GLU A 86 -14.16 14.10 28.94
CA GLU A 86 -14.05 14.77 30.23
C GLU A 86 -12.98 15.88 30.16
N TYR A 87 -13.18 16.96 30.88
CA TYR A 87 -12.30 18.15 30.82
C TYR A 87 -11.90 18.62 32.21
N ASP A 88 -10.72 19.21 32.31
CA ASP A 88 -10.33 19.96 33.49
C ASP A 88 -10.84 21.42 33.43
N VAL A 89 -10.49 22.19 34.47
CA VAL A 89 -10.88 23.60 34.59
C VAL A 89 -10.18 24.55 33.60
N MET A 90 -9.19 24.06 32.86
CA MET A 90 -8.46 24.76 31.82
C MET A 90 -8.86 24.32 30.41
N ASP A 91 -10.02 23.66 30.29
CA ASP A 91 -10.59 23.14 29.04
C ASP A 91 -9.76 22.08 28.30
N ARG A 92 -8.85 21.40 29.02
CA ARG A 92 -8.04 20.31 28.47
C ARG A 92 -8.76 18.98 28.66
N ILE A 93 -8.71 18.10 27.67
CA ILE A 93 -9.29 16.76 27.73
C ILE A 93 -8.53 15.92 28.77
N THR A 94 -9.20 15.48 29.83
CA THR A 94 -8.63 14.61 30.84
C THR A 94 -8.98 13.15 30.64
N ALA A 95 -10.07 12.86 29.91
CA ALA A 95 -10.41 11.51 29.52
C ALA A 95 -11.24 11.49 28.23
N VAL A 96 -11.05 10.43 27.47
CA VAL A 96 -11.90 10.02 26.36
C VAL A 96 -12.39 8.59 26.63
N THR A 97 -13.69 8.35 26.49
CA THR A 97 -14.26 6.99 26.56
C THR A 97 -14.88 6.67 25.21
N ASP A 98 -14.46 5.58 24.60
CA ASP A 98 -14.88 5.14 23.29
C ASP A 98 -16.24 4.40 23.32
N ALA A 99 -16.69 3.91 22.16
CA ALA A 99 -17.99 3.27 21.98
C ALA A 99 -18.11 1.88 22.64
N GLU A 100 -17.01 1.22 22.96
CA GLU A 100 -16.97 -0.05 23.71
C GLU A 100 -16.79 0.17 25.22
N GLY A 101 -16.53 1.43 25.63
CA GLY A 101 -16.35 1.83 27.02
C GLY A 101 -14.91 1.86 27.48
N HIS A 102 -13.94 1.73 26.58
CA HIS A 102 -12.53 1.81 26.89
C HIS A 102 -12.15 3.26 27.19
N LYS A 103 -11.42 3.48 28.26
CA LYS A 103 -11.08 4.81 28.76
C LYS A 103 -9.59 5.12 28.61
N THR A 104 -9.29 6.21 27.87
CA THR A 104 -7.97 6.82 27.81
C THR A 104 -7.94 8.08 28.67
N THR A 105 -6.95 8.22 29.55
CA THR A 105 -6.80 9.37 30.43
C THR A 105 -5.51 10.15 30.12
N PHE A 106 -5.55 11.48 30.37
CA PHE A 106 -4.45 12.38 30.08
C PHE A 106 -4.11 13.22 31.32
N THR A 107 -2.83 13.45 31.56
CA THR A 107 -2.36 14.38 32.57
C THR A 107 -1.49 15.46 31.95
N TYR A 108 -1.50 16.64 32.57
CA TYR A 108 -0.83 17.82 32.05
C TYR A 108 -0.02 18.53 33.13
N ASP A 109 1.00 19.24 32.71
CA ASP A 109 1.66 20.20 33.59
C ASP A 109 0.87 21.52 33.70
N LYS A 110 1.42 22.49 34.43
CA LYS A 110 0.76 23.77 34.69
C LYS A 110 0.63 24.69 33.48
N VAL A 111 1.48 24.49 32.45
CA VAL A 111 1.48 25.31 31.23
C VAL A 111 0.68 24.65 30.09
N GLY A 112 0.28 23.38 30.25
CA GLY A 112 -0.58 22.68 29.31
C GLY A 112 0.09 21.55 28.53
N ASN A 113 1.35 21.25 28.80
CA ASN A 113 2.04 20.12 28.15
C ASN A 113 1.51 18.80 28.69
N GLN A 114 1.23 17.85 27.81
CA GLN A 114 0.75 16.50 28.17
C GLN A 114 1.89 15.68 28.82
N LEU A 115 1.76 15.37 30.11
CA LEU A 115 2.74 14.57 30.84
C LEU A 115 2.56 13.08 30.66
N SER A 116 1.30 12.62 30.50
CA SER A 116 1.01 11.23 30.24
C SER A 116 -0.28 11.02 29.44
N MET A 117 -0.33 9.88 28.76
CA MET A 117 -1.53 9.26 28.22
C MET A 117 -1.58 7.83 28.78
N THR A 118 -2.70 7.45 29.37
CA THR A 118 -2.88 6.09 29.93
C THR A 118 -4.14 5.47 29.34
N GLU A 119 -3.99 4.36 28.66
CA GLU A 119 -5.05 3.57 28.08
C GLU A 119 -5.44 2.46 29.07
N GLU A 120 -6.75 2.31 29.31
CA GLU A 120 -7.34 1.27 30.16
C GLU A 120 -6.66 1.12 31.53
N GLU A 121 -6.20 2.24 32.11
CA GLU A 121 -5.52 2.32 33.41
C GLU A 121 -4.17 1.56 33.50
N GLU A 122 -3.65 1.04 32.38
CA GLU A 122 -2.44 0.19 32.36
C GLU A 122 -1.35 0.69 31.44
N ALA A 123 -1.64 0.83 30.13
CA ALA A 123 -0.64 1.21 29.14
C ALA A 123 -0.35 2.72 29.21
N THR A 124 0.71 3.10 29.91
CA THR A 124 1.05 4.51 30.13
C THR A 124 2.25 4.97 29.30
N TYR A 125 2.00 5.94 28.44
CA TYR A 125 3.01 6.74 27.76
C TYR A 125 3.32 7.98 28.58
N LYS A 126 4.61 8.38 28.70
CA LYS A 126 5.04 9.55 29.47
C LYS A 126 5.88 10.47 28.61
N TYR A 127 5.76 11.78 28.86
CA TYR A 127 6.47 12.82 28.13
C TYR A 127 7.17 13.76 29.13
N ALA A 128 8.36 14.22 28.74
CA ALA A 128 9.08 15.26 29.48
C ALA A 128 9.43 16.39 28.53
N TYR A 129 9.44 17.61 29.05
CA TYR A 129 9.61 18.83 28.27
C TYR A 129 10.75 19.67 28.82
N ASP A 130 11.36 20.47 27.97
CA ASP A 130 12.30 21.51 28.38
C ASP A 130 11.55 22.82 28.74
N LYS A 131 12.32 23.89 29.05
CA LYS A 131 11.77 25.19 29.43
C LYS A 131 11.06 25.95 28.30
N LYS A 132 11.19 25.49 27.04
CA LYS A 132 10.52 26.02 25.85
C LYS A 132 9.34 25.12 25.41
N ASP A 133 8.89 24.23 26.29
CA ASP A 133 7.79 23.30 26.05
C ASP A 133 8.05 22.29 24.88
N ARG A 134 9.33 22.00 24.57
CA ARG A 134 9.72 21.01 23.57
C ARG A 134 9.89 19.65 24.23
N VAL A 135 9.42 18.57 23.57
CA VAL A 135 9.56 17.20 24.08
C VAL A 135 11.02 16.79 24.10
N ILE A 136 11.59 16.52 25.28
CA ILE A 136 12.97 16.05 25.44
C ILE A 136 13.03 14.54 25.74
N SER A 137 11.92 13.90 26.11
CA SER A 137 11.83 12.47 26.29
C SER A 137 10.41 11.96 26.09
N GLN A 138 10.30 10.78 25.49
CA GLN A 138 9.08 9.96 25.41
C GLN A 138 9.40 8.60 26.02
N THR A 139 8.49 8.07 26.84
CA THR A 139 8.63 6.73 27.45
C THR A 139 7.40 5.91 27.09
N ASN A 140 7.60 4.73 26.53
CA ASN A 140 6.52 3.81 26.17
C ASN A 140 6.00 3.02 27.41
N PRO A 141 4.89 2.27 27.30
CA PRO A 141 4.33 1.51 28.43
C PRO A 141 5.24 0.44 29.02
N LEU A 142 6.26 -0.01 28.29
CA LEU A 142 7.28 -0.98 28.76
C LEU A 142 8.43 -0.29 29.50
N GLY A 143 8.44 1.06 29.57
CA GLY A 143 9.46 1.85 30.25
C GLY A 143 10.69 2.18 29.40
N ALA A 144 10.71 1.81 28.12
CA ALA A 144 11.76 2.20 27.19
C ALA A 144 11.55 3.65 26.75
N SER A 145 12.66 4.42 26.61
CA SER A 145 12.58 5.87 26.38
C SER A 145 13.44 6.32 25.22
N SER A 146 12.88 7.18 24.38
CA SER A 146 13.62 7.99 23.43
C SER A 146 13.84 9.42 23.96
N THR A 147 14.93 10.08 23.51
CA THR A 147 15.28 11.45 23.95
C THR A 147 15.69 12.32 22.79
N PHE A 148 15.50 13.65 22.95
CA PHE A 148 15.73 14.63 21.90
C PHE A 148 16.54 15.83 22.41
N LYS A 149 17.44 16.35 21.57
CA LYS A 149 18.13 17.63 21.78
C LYS A 149 17.80 18.59 20.65
N TYR A 150 17.78 19.86 20.98
CA TYR A 150 17.38 20.92 20.06
C TYR A 150 18.44 22.02 19.98
N ASP A 151 18.45 22.73 18.86
CA ASP A 151 19.17 23.98 18.71
C ASP A 151 18.34 25.19 19.22
N GLY A 152 18.86 26.40 18.94
CA GLY A 152 18.18 27.65 19.32
C GLY A 152 16.88 27.93 18.56
N ASN A 153 16.74 27.37 17.35
CA ASN A 153 15.60 27.54 16.44
C ASN A 153 14.56 26.41 16.55
N ASP A 154 14.70 25.55 17.58
CA ASP A 154 13.80 24.41 17.87
C ASP A 154 13.93 23.21 16.91
N ASN A 155 15.00 23.15 16.12
CA ASN A 155 15.32 21.99 15.30
C ASN A 155 15.94 20.86 16.14
N VAL A 156 15.53 19.61 15.91
CA VAL A 156 16.12 18.43 16.57
C VAL A 156 17.54 18.21 16.05
N THR A 157 18.55 18.36 16.89
CA THR A 157 19.97 18.16 16.52
C THR A 157 20.47 16.74 16.83
N GLU A 158 19.82 16.06 17.78
CA GLU A 158 20.13 14.68 18.14
C GLU A 158 18.86 13.98 18.64
N SER A 159 18.62 12.77 18.19
CA SER A 159 17.67 11.84 18.78
C SER A 159 18.40 10.59 19.25
N VAL A 160 17.97 10.06 20.39
CA VAL A 160 18.41 8.75 20.89
C VAL A 160 17.16 7.89 21.03
N ASP A 161 17.13 6.74 20.39
CA ASP A 161 16.00 5.83 20.45
C ASP A 161 16.01 4.94 21.70
N GLU A 162 15.05 4.06 21.82
CA GLU A 162 14.84 3.18 22.97
C GLU A 162 15.99 2.16 23.19
N ASN A 163 16.78 1.87 22.16
CA ASN A 163 17.99 1.03 22.22
C ASN A 163 19.26 1.84 22.50
N GLY A 164 19.16 3.17 22.61
CA GLY A 164 20.28 4.08 22.77
C GLY A 164 21.03 4.36 21.47
N THR A 165 20.44 4.08 20.31
CA THR A 165 20.99 4.44 19.01
C THR A 165 20.86 5.94 18.79
N VAL A 166 21.96 6.59 18.41
CA VAL A 166 22.03 8.05 18.24
C VAL A 166 21.96 8.41 16.76
N THR A 167 20.98 9.23 16.39
CA THR A 167 20.91 9.91 15.10
C THR A 167 21.16 11.41 15.29
N LYS A 168 22.03 12.01 14.45
CA LYS A 168 22.37 13.44 14.51
C LYS A 168 21.91 14.18 13.28
N TYR A 169 21.50 15.43 13.47
CA TYR A 169 20.99 16.30 12.42
C TYR A 169 21.73 17.66 12.47
N ALA A 170 21.98 18.22 11.30
CA ALA A 170 22.49 19.59 11.20
C ALA A 170 21.65 20.38 10.19
N TYR A 171 21.48 21.65 10.48
CA TYR A 171 20.62 22.56 9.72
C TYR A 171 21.41 23.79 9.25
N ASP A 172 20.95 24.42 8.19
CA ASP A 172 21.47 25.71 7.75
C ASP A 172 20.75 26.86 8.50
N LYS A 173 21.07 28.10 8.13
CA LYS A 173 20.47 29.30 8.73
C LYS A 173 18.97 29.50 8.46
N ASN A 174 18.42 28.78 7.48
CA ASN A 174 17.01 28.80 7.08
C ASN A 174 16.25 27.59 7.64
N ASP A 175 16.88 26.82 8.57
CA ASP A 175 16.35 25.60 9.18
C ASP A 175 16.16 24.42 8.19
N ASN A 176 16.84 24.45 7.03
CA ASN A 176 16.90 23.30 6.13
C ASN A 176 17.85 22.24 6.68
N LEU A 177 17.44 20.95 6.67
CA LEU A 177 18.29 19.82 7.07
C LEU A 177 19.44 19.63 6.07
N VAL A 178 20.68 19.99 6.43
CA VAL A 178 21.85 19.86 5.54
C VAL A 178 22.62 18.57 5.76
N SER A 179 22.46 17.89 6.90
CA SER A 179 23.02 16.55 7.09
C SER A 179 22.26 15.75 8.14
N GLN A 180 22.25 14.42 7.92
CA GLN A 180 21.78 13.42 8.88
C GLN A 180 22.85 12.35 9.02
N THR A 181 23.24 12.04 10.26
CA THR A 181 24.16 10.94 10.59
C THR A 181 23.39 9.85 11.32
N ASP A 182 23.37 8.65 10.76
CA ASP A 182 22.62 7.49 11.27
C ASP A 182 23.32 6.82 12.48
N GLY A 183 22.69 5.76 13.02
CA GLY A 183 23.20 5.02 14.18
C GLY A 183 24.56 4.35 13.96
N ASN A 184 24.90 4.00 12.73
CA ASN A 184 26.20 3.42 12.34
C ASN A 184 27.28 4.51 12.11
N GLY A 185 26.91 5.80 12.14
CA GLY A 185 27.79 6.94 11.93
C GLY A 185 27.97 7.31 10.44
N ASN A 186 27.12 6.81 9.56
CA ASN A 186 27.09 7.17 8.14
C ASN A 186 26.31 8.46 7.94
N THR A 187 26.81 9.37 7.08
CA THR A 187 26.23 10.70 6.91
C THR A 187 25.72 10.91 5.49
N THR A 188 24.41 11.21 5.38
CA THR A 188 23.77 11.76 4.19
C THR A 188 23.78 13.28 4.27
N THR A 189 24.03 13.97 3.15
CA THR A 189 24.01 15.43 3.07
C THR A 189 23.04 15.95 2.02
N TYR A 190 22.46 17.13 2.29
CA TYR A 190 21.45 17.74 1.44
C TYR A 190 21.87 19.14 1.03
N GLN A 191 21.45 19.59 -0.14
CA GLN A 191 21.72 20.92 -0.67
C GLN A 191 20.40 21.57 -1.10
N TYR A 192 20.28 22.86 -0.89
CA TYR A 192 19.09 23.65 -1.17
C TYR A 192 19.44 24.87 -2.02
N ASP A 193 18.46 25.36 -2.79
CA ASP A 193 18.57 26.64 -3.49
C ASP A 193 18.10 27.82 -2.61
N GLU A 194 18.09 29.01 -3.16
CA GLU A 194 17.70 30.25 -2.46
C GLU A 194 16.20 30.27 -2.05
N LEU A 195 15.39 29.37 -2.58
CA LEU A 195 13.96 29.21 -2.25
C LEU A 195 13.71 27.99 -1.34
N ASP A 196 14.76 27.48 -0.67
CA ASP A 196 14.72 26.32 0.24
C ASP A 196 14.23 25.02 -0.42
N ARG A 197 14.37 24.89 -1.75
CA ARG A 197 14.04 23.65 -2.47
C ARG A 197 15.28 22.74 -2.53
N LYS A 198 15.09 21.45 -2.24
CA LYS A 198 16.19 20.47 -2.27
C LYS A 198 16.72 20.29 -3.70
N ILE A 199 17.97 20.69 -3.97
CA ILE A 199 18.63 20.56 -5.28
C ILE A 199 19.67 19.43 -5.31
N GLY A 200 20.02 18.85 -4.17
CA GLY A 200 20.98 17.75 -4.10
C GLY A 200 20.81 16.90 -2.86
N GLU A 201 21.12 15.62 -3.01
CA GLU A 201 21.19 14.64 -1.91
C GLU A 201 22.39 13.73 -2.17
N THR A 202 23.33 13.65 -1.22
CA THR A 202 24.53 12.84 -1.34
C THR A 202 24.56 11.78 -0.24
N SER A 203 24.59 10.52 -0.63
CA SER A 203 24.65 9.36 0.26
C SER A 203 25.99 9.26 1.01
N PRO A 204 26.10 8.41 2.04
CA PRO A 204 27.36 8.11 2.72
C PRO A 204 28.48 7.59 1.79
N LEU A 205 28.15 6.93 0.69
CA LEU A 205 29.09 6.47 -0.33
C LEU A 205 29.46 7.54 -1.38
N LYS A 206 28.94 8.78 -1.22
CA LYS A 206 29.15 9.92 -2.12
C LYS A 206 28.44 9.78 -3.47
N GLU A 207 27.34 9.06 -3.49
CA GLU A 207 26.42 8.96 -4.61
C GLU A 207 25.43 10.12 -4.53
N THR A 208 25.32 10.94 -5.61
CA THR A 208 24.57 12.21 -5.56
C THR A 208 23.41 12.21 -6.55
N ASN A 209 22.21 12.49 -6.04
CA ASN A 209 21.04 12.88 -6.82
C ASN A 209 20.99 14.41 -6.94
N GLU A 210 20.66 14.95 -8.12
CA GLU A 210 20.52 16.38 -8.38
C GLU A 210 19.10 16.69 -8.88
N TYR A 211 18.53 17.83 -8.47
CA TYR A 211 17.17 18.24 -8.83
C TYR A 211 17.16 19.67 -9.38
N ARG A 212 16.29 19.94 -10.36
CA ARG A 212 16.10 21.28 -10.92
C ARG A 212 14.62 21.61 -11.02
N TYR A 213 14.29 22.84 -10.72
CA TYR A 213 12.92 23.33 -10.68
C TYR A 213 12.73 24.51 -11.63
N ASP A 214 11.48 24.73 -12.03
CA ASP A 214 11.09 25.97 -12.70
C ASP A 214 10.87 27.11 -11.68
N ALA A 215 10.48 28.29 -12.17
CA ALA A 215 10.27 29.48 -11.35
C ALA A 215 9.11 29.36 -10.35
N ILE A 216 8.14 28.47 -10.59
CA ILE A 216 6.96 28.28 -9.73
C ILE A 216 7.08 27.05 -8.83
N GLY A 217 8.20 26.30 -8.94
CA GLY A 217 8.52 25.20 -8.02
C GLY A 217 8.27 23.79 -8.56
N ASN A 218 7.90 23.62 -9.82
CA ASN A 218 7.77 22.29 -10.41
C ASN A 218 9.14 21.66 -10.69
N LEU A 219 9.32 20.38 -10.35
CA LEU A 219 10.53 19.62 -10.67
C LEU A 219 10.64 19.39 -12.18
N THR A 220 11.57 20.06 -12.85
CA THR A 220 11.74 19.93 -14.31
C THR A 220 12.75 18.89 -14.72
N LYS A 221 13.73 18.57 -13.85
CA LYS A 221 14.74 17.54 -14.09
C LYS A 221 15.18 16.88 -12.78
N SER A 222 15.36 15.58 -12.82
CA SER A 222 16.12 14.82 -11.85
C SER A 222 17.32 14.16 -12.54
N LYS A 223 18.46 14.12 -11.85
CA LYS A 223 19.67 13.42 -12.33
C LYS A 223 20.12 12.48 -11.22
N ASP A 224 20.24 11.20 -11.57
CA ASP A 224 20.68 10.16 -10.66
C ASP A 224 22.22 10.13 -10.47
N PRO A 225 22.76 9.30 -9.57
CA PRO A 225 24.18 9.16 -9.33
C PRO A 225 24.99 8.64 -10.51
N MET A 226 24.39 7.94 -11.47
CA MET A 226 25.00 7.52 -12.74
C MET A 226 25.05 8.65 -13.77
N GLY A 227 24.38 9.76 -13.51
CA GLY A 227 24.28 10.93 -14.41
C GLY A 227 23.16 10.86 -15.41
N LEU A 228 22.22 9.91 -15.25
CA LEU A 228 21.05 9.74 -16.10
C LEU A 228 19.99 10.79 -15.73
N ILE A 229 19.36 11.41 -16.75
CA ILE A 229 18.44 12.52 -16.55
C ILE A 229 17.02 12.12 -16.94
N THR A 230 16.06 12.31 -16.01
CA THR A 230 14.63 12.30 -16.28
C THR A 230 14.14 13.75 -16.36
N GLU A 231 13.36 14.10 -17.38
CA GLU A 231 12.79 15.43 -17.56
C GLU A 231 11.27 15.39 -17.40
N TYR A 232 10.71 16.49 -16.85
CA TYR A 232 9.27 16.64 -16.61
C TYR A 232 8.78 17.95 -17.22
N LYS A 233 7.60 17.93 -17.82
CA LYS A 233 6.92 19.12 -18.34
C LYS A 233 5.57 19.29 -17.68
N TYR A 234 5.13 20.53 -17.59
CA TYR A 234 3.91 20.91 -16.87
C TYR A 234 3.07 21.87 -17.71
N ASP A 235 1.77 21.87 -17.44
CA ASP A 235 0.87 22.90 -17.93
C ASP A 235 0.90 24.15 -17.03
N SER A 236 0.06 25.14 -17.34
CA SER A 236 -0.03 26.38 -16.57
C SER A 236 -0.64 26.23 -15.16
N LEU A 237 -1.24 25.08 -14.86
CA LEU A 237 -1.83 24.72 -13.56
C LEU A 237 -0.89 23.82 -12.73
N SER A 238 0.34 23.58 -13.21
CA SER A 238 1.34 22.69 -12.59
C SER A 238 0.95 21.20 -12.65
N ASN A 239 0.08 20.79 -13.56
CA ASN A 239 -0.15 19.38 -13.83
C ASN A 239 0.97 18.87 -14.75
N MET A 240 1.58 17.71 -14.42
CA MET A 240 2.66 17.12 -15.22
C MET A 240 2.10 16.54 -16.54
N THR A 241 2.44 17.15 -17.67
CA THR A 241 1.96 16.72 -18.99
C THR A 241 2.86 15.72 -19.69
N GLU A 242 4.15 15.70 -19.39
CA GLU A 242 5.10 14.73 -19.96
C GLU A 242 6.16 14.34 -18.93
N GLN A 243 6.49 13.04 -18.92
CA GLN A 243 7.71 12.51 -18.31
C GLN A 243 8.59 11.93 -19.41
N ILE A 244 9.85 12.35 -19.48
CA ILE A 244 10.82 11.91 -20.47
C ILE A 244 11.94 11.16 -19.75
N SER A 245 12.05 9.88 -20.01
CA SER A 245 13.07 9.01 -19.41
C SER A 245 14.48 9.30 -19.95
N PRO A 246 15.54 8.78 -19.32
CA PRO A 246 16.91 8.94 -19.80
C PRO A 246 17.16 8.40 -21.22
N LYS A 247 16.36 7.46 -21.71
CA LYS A 247 16.41 6.95 -23.10
C LYS A 247 15.56 7.78 -24.07
N GLY A 248 14.86 8.82 -23.60
CA GLY A 248 13.96 9.63 -24.41
C GLY A 248 12.57 8.99 -24.63
N ALA A 249 12.20 7.97 -23.88
CA ALA A 249 10.85 7.45 -23.86
C ALA A 249 9.92 8.45 -23.16
N VAL A 250 8.77 8.78 -23.80
CA VAL A 250 7.86 9.84 -23.33
C VAL A 250 6.54 9.24 -22.91
N THR A 251 6.17 9.41 -21.65
CA THR A 251 4.81 9.19 -21.15
C THR A 251 4.09 10.53 -21.08
N LYS A 252 2.85 10.60 -21.58
CA LYS A 252 2.04 11.82 -21.61
C LYS A 252 0.80 11.67 -20.75
N TYR A 253 0.36 12.79 -20.19
CA TYR A 253 -0.82 12.88 -19.34
C TYR A 253 -1.69 14.04 -19.80
N ASP A 254 -2.99 13.81 -19.94
CA ASP A 254 -3.99 14.84 -20.15
C ASP A 254 -4.91 14.95 -18.95
N TYR A 255 -5.37 16.16 -18.69
CA TYR A 255 -6.14 16.50 -17.50
C TYR A 255 -7.44 17.21 -17.85
N ASP A 256 -8.46 17.02 -17.02
CA ASP A 256 -9.65 17.84 -17.01
C ASP A 256 -9.37 19.20 -16.30
N LYS A 257 -10.43 20.01 -16.13
CA LYS A 257 -10.32 21.34 -15.51
C LYS A 257 -10.11 21.30 -13.97
N HIS A 258 -10.38 20.17 -13.32
CA HIS A 258 -10.11 19.95 -11.90
C HIS A 258 -8.69 19.41 -11.63
N GLY A 259 -7.98 19.00 -12.70
CA GLY A 259 -6.67 18.37 -12.58
C GLY A 259 -6.73 16.84 -12.46
N ASN A 260 -7.89 16.22 -12.73
CA ASN A 260 -7.98 14.77 -12.81
C ASN A 260 -7.36 14.27 -14.11
N VAL A 261 -6.58 13.19 -14.04
CA VAL A 261 -6.03 12.53 -15.24
C VAL A 261 -7.18 11.92 -16.05
N ILE A 262 -7.34 12.34 -17.31
CA ILE A 262 -8.34 11.80 -18.24
C ILE A 262 -7.73 10.94 -19.35
N SER A 263 -6.41 11.02 -19.57
CA SER A 263 -5.67 10.15 -20.49
C SER A 263 -4.23 9.97 -20.05
N VAL A 264 -3.72 8.75 -20.24
CA VAL A 264 -2.30 8.42 -20.12
C VAL A 264 -1.86 7.72 -21.40
N THR A 265 -0.85 8.28 -22.08
CA THR A 265 -0.23 7.68 -23.26
C THR A 265 1.17 7.20 -22.90
N ASP A 266 1.44 5.91 -23.06
CA ASP A 266 2.75 5.32 -22.80
C ASP A 266 3.80 5.66 -23.86
N ALA A 267 5.03 5.20 -23.67
CA ALA A 267 6.14 5.50 -24.59
C ALA A 267 6.03 4.85 -25.97
N LYS A 268 5.18 3.83 -26.14
CA LYS A 268 4.84 3.18 -27.42
C LYS A 268 3.69 3.88 -28.14
N GLY A 269 2.95 4.75 -27.45
CA GLY A 269 1.77 5.45 -27.96
C GLY A 269 0.45 4.74 -27.63
N ASN A 270 0.45 3.78 -26.71
CA ASN A 270 -0.77 3.13 -26.23
C ASN A 270 -1.46 4.05 -25.23
N GLU A 271 -2.76 4.27 -25.42
CA GLU A 271 -3.54 5.22 -24.60
C GLU A 271 -4.54 4.50 -23.71
N THR A 272 -4.55 4.88 -22.42
CA THR A 272 -5.61 4.55 -21.46
C THR A 272 -6.38 5.80 -21.15
N GLN A 273 -7.72 5.76 -21.27
CA GLN A 273 -8.61 6.91 -21.06
C GLN A 273 -9.48 6.72 -19.83
N TYR A 274 -9.81 7.83 -19.16
CA TYR A 274 -10.66 7.87 -17.97
C TYR A 274 -11.81 8.85 -18.15
N SER A 275 -12.98 8.49 -17.66
CA SER A 275 -14.12 9.41 -17.49
C SER A 275 -14.39 9.59 -16.00
N VAL A 276 -14.57 10.83 -15.57
CA VAL A 276 -14.86 11.19 -14.17
C VAL A 276 -16.20 11.90 -14.08
N ASP A 277 -16.87 11.77 -12.93
CA ASP A 277 -18.10 12.49 -12.62
C ASP A 277 -17.80 13.87 -11.99
N LEU A 278 -18.84 14.61 -11.58
CA LEU A 278 -18.69 15.93 -10.96
C LEU A 278 -18.05 15.90 -9.56
N ASN A 279 -17.94 14.72 -8.94
CA ASN A 279 -17.31 14.49 -7.64
C ASN A 279 -15.91 13.90 -7.78
N ASP A 280 -15.32 13.98 -8.98
CA ASP A 280 -13.99 13.47 -9.33
C ASP A 280 -13.84 11.93 -9.20
N ASN A 281 -14.94 11.18 -9.17
CA ASN A 281 -14.91 9.74 -9.19
C ASN A 281 -14.73 9.21 -10.61
N VAL A 282 -13.82 8.25 -10.81
CA VAL A 282 -13.64 7.57 -12.12
C VAL A 282 -14.85 6.68 -12.39
N THR A 283 -15.66 7.02 -13.38
CA THR A 283 -16.85 6.25 -13.79
C THR A 283 -16.57 5.23 -14.88
N LYS A 284 -15.49 5.44 -15.66
CA LYS A 284 -15.06 4.54 -16.74
C LYS A 284 -13.56 4.63 -16.95
N MET A 285 -12.92 3.48 -17.20
CA MET A 285 -11.57 3.36 -17.73
C MET A 285 -11.60 2.55 -19.01
N THR A 286 -11.02 3.09 -20.09
CA THR A 286 -10.86 2.38 -21.37
C THR A 286 -9.38 2.12 -21.59
N GLN A 287 -9.00 0.85 -21.62
CA GLN A 287 -7.63 0.40 -21.85
C GLN A 287 -7.22 0.53 -23.32
N ALA A 288 -5.92 0.49 -23.62
CA ALA A 288 -5.38 0.61 -24.97
C ALA A 288 -5.89 -0.48 -25.95
N ASN A 289 -6.28 -1.65 -25.47
CA ASN A 289 -6.89 -2.72 -26.29
C ASN A 289 -8.41 -2.54 -26.49
N GLY A 290 -9.01 -1.47 -25.96
CA GLY A 290 -10.44 -1.18 -26.00
C GLY A 290 -11.25 -1.86 -24.89
N GLY A 291 -10.62 -2.54 -23.94
CA GLY A 291 -11.29 -3.11 -22.78
C GLY A 291 -11.82 -2.00 -21.85
N GLU A 292 -13.09 -2.09 -21.43
CA GLU A 292 -13.74 -1.08 -20.62
C GLU A 292 -14.07 -1.60 -19.23
N TYR A 293 -13.58 -0.89 -18.20
CA TYR A 293 -14.05 -1.01 -16.82
C TYR A 293 -15.01 0.12 -16.53
N THR A 294 -16.15 -0.20 -15.90
CA THR A 294 -17.11 0.81 -15.46
C THR A 294 -17.32 0.75 -13.97
N TYR A 295 -17.50 1.91 -13.35
CA TYR A 295 -17.67 2.06 -11.92
C TYR A 295 -18.94 2.86 -11.63
N SER A 296 -19.67 2.50 -10.59
CA SER A 296 -20.79 3.28 -10.10
C SER A 296 -20.62 3.55 -8.61
N TYR A 297 -21.06 4.70 -8.17
CA TYR A 297 -20.95 5.17 -6.80
C TYR A 297 -22.33 5.42 -6.20
N ASP A 298 -22.43 5.36 -4.90
CA ASP A 298 -23.62 5.85 -4.21
C ASP A 298 -23.54 7.37 -3.99
N LYS A 299 -24.54 7.95 -3.34
CA LYS A 299 -24.59 9.40 -3.12
C LYS A 299 -23.45 9.93 -2.23
N ALA A 300 -22.87 9.10 -1.37
CA ALA A 300 -21.73 9.45 -0.53
C ALA A 300 -20.36 9.20 -1.21
N GLY A 301 -20.36 8.98 -2.53
CA GLY A 301 -19.11 8.74 -3.28
C GLY A 301 -18.46 7.39 -3.03
N ARG A 302 -19.15 6.44 -2.36
CA ARG A 302 -18.62 5.10 -2.10
C ARG A 302 -18.87 4.19 -3.30
N LEU A 303 -17.87 3.35 -3.66
CA LEU A 303 -17.97 2.42 -4.80
C LEU A 303 -19.13 1.43 -4.59
N LYS A 304 -20.19 1.55 -5.40
CA LYS A 304 -21.36 0.66 -5.37
C LYS A 304 -21.18 -0.57 -6.25
N SER A 305 -20.61 -0.40 -7.44
CA SER A 305 -20.30 -1.51 -8.33
C SER A 305 -19.13 -1.22 -9.25
N MET A 306 -18.47 -2.29 -9.68
CA MET A 306 -17.44 -2.30 -10.72
C MET A 306 -17.79 -3.40 -11.72
N THR A 307 -17.68 -3.11 -13.02
CA THR A 307 -17.84 -4.12 -14.09
C THR A 307 -16.58 -4.14 -14.95
N SER A 308 -16.03 -5.34 -15.19
CA SER A 308 -14.83 -5.58 -16.00
C SER A 308 -15.16 -5.68 -17.50
N PRO A 309 -14.14 -5.67 -18.40
CA PRO A 309 -14.33 -5.79 -19.85
C PRO A 309 -15.07 -7.03 -20.30
N LEU A 310 -14.97 -8.13 -19.58
CA LEU A 310 -15.67 -9.40 -19.89
C LEU A 310 -17.03 -9.51 -19.21
N GLY A 311 -17.46 -8.48 -18.47
CA GLY A 311 -18.78 -8.41 -17.85
C GLY A 311 -18.85 -8.87 -16.39
N TYR A 312 -17.73 -9.28 -15.79
CA TYR A 312 -17.71 -9.58 -14.36
C TYR A 312 -18.06 -8.35 -13.55
N THR A 313 -19.12 -8.44 -12.75
CA THR A 313 -19.58 -7.33 -11.92
C THR A 313 -19.41 -7.66 -10.43
N LYS A 314 -18.78 -6.76 -9.68
CA LYS A 314 -18.69 -6.81 -8.22
C LYS A 314 -19.49 -5.67 -7.62
N ASN A 315 -20.34 -5.97 -6.61
CA ASN A 315 -21.20 -4.99 -5.93
C ASN A 315 -20.85 -4.93 -4.45
N PHE A 316 -20.97 -3.73 -3.87
CA PHE A 316 -20.68 -3.43 -2.48
C PHE A 316 -21.91 -2.83 -1.79
N SER A 317 -22.07 -3.12 -0.51
CA SER A 317 -23.06 -2.49 0.36
C SER A 317 -22.37 -2.09 1.67
N TYR A 318 -22.81 -0.97 2.23
CA TYR A 318 -22.18 -0.33 3.37
C TYR A 318 -23.19 -0.14 4.51
N ASP A 319 -22.68 -0.09 5.73
CA ASP A 319 -23.46 0.36 6.87
C ASP A 319 -23.50 1.91 6.97
N LYS A 320 -24.00 2.42 8.09
CA LYS A 320 -24.16 3.86 8.32
C LYS A 320 -22.85 4.60 8.61
N VAL A 321 -21.73 3.89 8.83
CA VAL A 321 -20.43 4.43 9.18
C VAL A 321 -19.33 3.95 8.22
N ASP A 322 -19.77 3.63 6.98
CA ASP A 322 -18.95 3.32 5.82
C ASP A 322 -18.19 1.99 5.86
N ASN A 323 -18.51 1.08 6.80
CA ASN A 323 -17.98 -0.27 6.75
C ASN A 323 -18.67 -1.07 5.62
N VAL A 324 -17.89 -1.85 4.85
CA VAL A 324 -18.43 -2.78 3.86
C VAL A 324 -19.12 -3.93 4.58
N VAL A 325 -20.46 -4.03 4.53
CA VAL A 325 -21.21 -5.11 5.16
C VAL A 325 -21.53 -6.26 4.20
N LYS A 326 -21.40 -6.02 2.90
CA LYS A 326 -21.64 -7.05 1.89
C LYS A 326 -20.90 -6.78 0.60
N GLU A 327 -20.26 -7.83 0.08
CA GLU A 327 -19.78 -7.94 -1.29
C GLU A 327 -20.58 -9.02 -2.02
N SER A 328 -20.90 -8.81 -3.29
CA SER A 328 -21.54 -9.84 -4.14
C SER A 328 -21.09 -9.65 -5.58
N ASP A 329 -21.04 -10.74 -6.34
CA ASP A 329 -20.63 -10.70 -7.74
C ASP A 329 -21.69 -11.27 -8.69
N SER A 330 -21.48 -11.11 -10.01
CA SER A 330 -22.32 -11.63 -11.08
C SER A 330 -22.44 -13.16 -11.07
N LEU A 331 -21.45 -13.88 -10.52
CA LEU A 331 -21.43 -15.34 -10.35
C LEU A 331 -22.16 -15.80 -9.08
N LYS A 332 -22.89 -14.87 -8.39
CA LYS A 332 -23.67 -15.13 -7.18
C LYS A 332 -22.82 -15.54 -5.96
N SER A 333 -21.54 -15.24 -5.96
CA SER A 333 -20.75 -15.28 -4.76
C SER A 333 -21.13 -14.09 -3.86
N THR A 334 -21.30 -14.34 -2.57
CA THR A 334 -21.64 -13.27 -1.60
C THR A 334 -20.81 -13.49 -0.34
N THR A 335 -20.18 -12.43 0.12
CA THR A 335 -19.52 -12.36 1.44
C THR A 335 -20.16 -11.26 2.25
N THR A 336 -20.47 -11.54 3.51
CA THR A 336 -21.03 -10.56 4.44
C THR A 336 -20.11 -10.36 5.64
N TYR A 337 -20.12 -9.15 6.18
CA TYR A 337 -19.23 -8.74 7.26
C TYR A 337 -20.05 -8.13 8.40
N THR A 338 -19.59 -8.33 9.62
CA THR A 338 -20.13 -7.65 10.81
C THR A 338 -18.98 -7.00 11.58
N TYR A 339 -19.29 -5.91 12.28
CA TYR A 339 -18.33 -5.08 12.99
C TYR A 339 -18.74 -4.85 14.44
N ASP A 340 -17.80 -4.53 15.30
CA ASP A 340 -18.06 -4.00 16.64
C ASP A 340 -18.28 -2.47 16.57
N LYS A 341 -18.44 -1.83 17.71
CA LYS A 341 -18.69 -0.38 17.78
C LYS A 341 -17.45 0.48 17.55
N LEU A 342 -16.26 -0.13 17.48
CA LEU A 342 -15.01 0.50 17.10
C LEU A 342 -14.64 0.23 15.65
N HIS A 343 -15.58 -0.36 14.87
CA HIS A 343 -15.45 -0.71 13.46
C HIS A 343 -14.40 -1.82 13.19
N ASN A 344 -14.01 -2.61 14.22
CA ASN A 344 -13.23 -3.81 14.02
C ASN A 344 -14.13 -4.93 13.48
N MET A 345 -13.65 -5.69 12.49
CA MET A 345 -14.41 -6.80 11.89
C MET A 345 -14.61 -7.92 12.90
N LYS A 346 -15.88 -8.20 13.28
CA LYS A 346 -16.25 -9.32 14.16
C LYS A 346 -16.41 -10.64 13.43
N SER A 347 -16.90 -10.59 12.21
CA SER A 347 -17.05 -11.81 11.40
C SER A 347 -17.07 -11.51 9.91
N SER A 348 -16.64 -12.53 9.14
CA SER A 348 -16.81 -12.62 7.69
C SER A 348 -17.50 -13.94 7.38
N THR A 349 -18.64 -13.90 6.65
CA THR A 349 -19.37 -15.10 6.21
C THR A 349 -19.26 -15.20 4.69
N ASN A 350 -18.66 -16.28 4.21
CA ASN A 350 -18.39 -16.52 2.78
C ASN A 350 -19.63 -17.03 2.04
N ALA A 351 -19.51 -17.23 0.73
CA ALA A 351 -20.60 -17.65 -0.18
C ALA A 351 -21.14 -19.09 0.04
N LEU A 352 -20.51 -19.87 0.90
CA LEU A 352 -20.93 -21.22 1.33
C LEU A 352 -21.35 -21.23 2.82
N ASP A 353 -21.72 -20.08 3.36
CA ASP A 353 -22.16 -19.87 4.75
C ASP A 353 -21.07 -20.20 5.80
N GLY A 354 -19.81 -20.33 5.38
CA GLY A 354 -18.68 -20.50 6.28
C GLY A 354 -18.34 -19.17 6.96
N THR A 355 -18.40 -19.13 8.32
CA THR A 355 -18.14 -17.92 9.08
C THR A 355 -16.79 -18.00 9.79
N THR A 356 -15.90 -17.03 9.49
CA THR A 356 -14.72 -16.72 10.28
C THR A 356 -15.06 -15.62 11.26
N SER A 357 -14.72 -15.77 12.55
CA SER A 357 -14.97 -14.78 13.60
C SER A 357 -13.68 -14.29 14.25
N PHE A 358 -13.70 -13.03 14.66
CA PHE A 358 -12.57 -12.31 15.24
C PHE A 358 -12.95 -11.74 16.60
N SER A 359 -11.99 -11.69 17.52
CA SER A 359 -12.15 -11.06 18.83
C SER A 359 -10.92 -10.23 19.15
N TYR A 360 -11.13 -9.09 19.77
CA TYR A 360 -10.10 -8.11 20.07
C TYR A 360 -9.99 -7.89 21.58
N ASP A 361 -8.82 -7.45 22.04
CA ASP A 361 -8.66 -6.98 23.40
C ASP A 361 -9.08 -5.51 23.54
N LYS A 362 -8.98 -4.96 24.74
CA LYS A 362 -9.33 -3.58 25.07
C LYS A 362 -8.44 -2.52 24.38
N TYR A 363 -7.33 -2.91 23.74
CA TYR A 363 -6.43 -2.04 22.98
C TYR A 363 -6.65 -2.16 21.47
N GLY A 364 -7.63 -2.99 21.02
CA GLY A 364 -7.90 -3.24 19.61
C GLY A 364 -7.00 -4.29 18.96
N ASN A 365 -6.18 -5.01 19.72
CA ASN A 365 -5.35 -6.08 19.17
C ASN A 365 -6.19 -7.34 18.94
N LEU A 366 -6.01 -8.03 17.80
CA LEU A 366 -6.67 -9.30 17.49
C LEU A 366 -6.18 -10.41 18.44
N VAL A 367 -7.02 -10.86 19.37
CA VAL A 367 -6.63 -11.92 20.32
C VAL A 367 -7.11 -13.31 19.93
N LYS A 368 -8.10 -13.39 19.03
CA LYS A 368 -8.62 -14.68 18.57
C LYS A 368 -9.23 -14.57 17.19
N GLU A 369 -8.88 -15.54 16.33
CA GLU A 369 -9.52 -15.82 15.05
C GLU A 369 -10.07 -17.25 15.10
N THR A 370 -11.32 -17.44 14.69
CA THR A 370 -11.95 -18.77 14.62
C THR A 370 -12.46 -19.00 13.21
N ASP A 371 -12.00 -20.06 12.57
CA ASP A 371 -12.39 -20.42 11.22
C ASP A 371 -13.80 -21.05 11.15
N PRO A 372 -14.35 -21.30 9.93
CA PRO A 372 -15.68 -21.90 9.76
C PRO A 372 -15.85 -23.29 10.35
N LEU A 373 -14.77 -24.00 10.69
CA LEU A 373 -14.79 -25.32 11.32
C LEU A 373 -14.67 -25.22 12.85
N GLY A 374 -14.64 -24.01 13.41
CA GLY A 374 -14.52 -23.77 14.85
C GLY A 374 -13.09 -23.89 15.39
N ARG A 375 -12.08 -24.01 14.53
CA ARG A 375 -10.68 -24.05 14.93
C ARG A 375 -10.18 -22.64 15.18
N SER A 376 -9.45 -22.40 16.26
CA SER A 376 -9.06 -21.06 16.65
C SER A 376 -7.56 -20.89 16.73
N ASN A 377 -7.06 -19.81 16.17
CA ASN A 377 -5.77 -19.22 16.50
C ASN A 377 -5.96 -18.20 17.62
N THR A 378 -5.01 -18.11 18.54
CA THR A 378 -5.04 -17.11 19.62
C THR A 378 -3.71 -16.37 19.71
N TYR A 379 -3.78 -15.10 20.09
CA TYR A 379 -2.64 -14.19 20.08
C TYR A 379 -2.57 -13.46 21.43
N SER A 380 -1.36 -13.17 21.89
CA SER A 380 -1.12 -12.38 23.10
C SER A 380 -0.16 -11.25 22.79
N TYR A 381 -0.34 -10.12 23.46
CA TYR A 381 0.43 -8.90 23.24
C TYR A 381 0.96 -8.35 24.56
N ASP A 382 2.00 -7.56 24.48
CA ASP A 382 2.46 -6.74 25.60
C ASP A 382 1.74 -5.38 25.63
N LEU A 383 2.07 -4.54 26.60
CA LEU A 383 1.46 -3.22 26.75
C LEU A 383 1.84 -2.20 25.68
N ALA A 384 2.85 -2.49 24.86
CA ALA A 384 3.21 -1.67 23.69
C ALA A 384 2.55 -2.18 22.39
N GLY A 385 1.66 -3.19 22.46
CA GLY A 385 0.98 -3.78 21.31
C GLY A 385 1.84 -4.76 20.51
N GLN A 386 2.99 -5.21 21.00
CA GLN A 386 3.85 -6.17 20.34
C GLN A 386 3.36 -7.60 20.63
N MET A 387 3.22 -8.43 19.57
CA MET A 387 2.75 -9.82 19.73
C MET A 387 3.77 -10.67 20.48
N THR A 388 3.46 -11.10 21.69
CA THR A 388 4.34 -11.96 22.50
C THR A 388 4.17 -13.44 22.23
N SER A 389 2.99 -13.87 21.74
CA SER A 389 2.77 -15.26 21.32
C SER A 389 1.61 -15.42 20.35
N ALA A 390 1.70 -16.49 19.53
CA ALA A 390 0.62 -17.00 18.70
C ALA A 390 0.47 -18.51 18.96
N ALA A 391 -0.75 -18.98 19.25
CA ALA A 391 -1.06 -20.40 19.39
C ALA A 391 -1.95 -20.84 18.22
N ASP A 392 -1.58 -21.97 17.59
CA ASP A 392 -2.36 -22.61 16.53
C ASP A 392 -3.59 -23.35 17.10
N PRO A 393 -4.51 -23.87 16.27
CA PRO A 393 -5.69 -24.58 16.72
C PRO A 393 -5.41 -25.86 17.52
N LEU A 394 -4.19 -26.36 17.52
CA LEU A 394 -3.74 -27.50 18.32
C LEU A 394 -3.08 -27.07 19.64
N GLY A 395 -3.10 -25.76 19.92
CA GLY A 395 -2.47 -25.17 21.12
C GLY A 395 -0.94 -25.12 21.07
N LYS A 396 -0.34 -25.26 19.89
CA LYS A 396 1.12 -25.14 19.73
C LYS A 396 1.50 -23.66 19.66
N ILE A 397 2.33 -23.22 20.61
CA ILE A 397 2.69 -21.82 20.79
C ILE A 397 3.99 -21.50 20.07
N THR A 398 3.97 -20.41 19.29
CA THR A 398 5.15 -19.67 18.84
C THR A 398 5.24 -18.40 19.68
N ALA A 399 6.39 -18.18 20.34
CA ALA A 399 6.63 -17.00 21.18
C ALA A 399 7.68 -16.07 20.53
N TYR A 400 7.54 -14.77 20.80
CA TYR A 400 8.38 -13.71 20.27
C TYR A 400 8.97 -12.89 21.42
N THR A 401 10.22 -12.50 21.30
CA THR A 401 10.85 -11.52 22.18
C THR A 401 11.42 -10.36 21.38
N TYR A 402 11.44 -9.21 21.98
CA TYR A 402 11.80 -7.96 21.34
C TYR A 402 12.91 -7.24 22.11
N ASP A 403 13.65 -6.40 21.41
CA ASP A 403 14.48 -5.39 22.04
C ASP A 403 13.62 -4.17 22.44
N PRO A 404 14.16 -3.18 23.18
CA PRO A 404 13.41 -2.00 23.59
C PRO A 404 12.83 -1.15 22.43
N ALA A 405 13.43 -1.19 21.24
CA ALA A 405 12.96 -0.49 20.05
C ALA A 405 11.94 -1.31 19.22
N GLY A 406 11.58 -2.52 19.65
CA GLY A 406 10.56 -3.34 19.02
C GLY A 406 11.06 -4.30 17.94
N ASN A 407 12.38 -4.51 17.79
CA ASN A 407 12.90 -5.50 16.86
C ASN A 407 12.87 -6.90 17.47
N ILE A 408 12.47 -7.92 16.69
CA ILE A 408 12.41 -9.31 17.14
C ILE A 408 13.84 -9.83 17.41
N THR A 409 14.14 -10.17 18.67
CA THR A 409 15.43 -10.75 19.06
C THR A 409 15.42 -12.26 19.06
N GLU A 410 14.26 -12.89 19.33
CA GLU A 410 14.12 -14.34 19.32
C GLU A 410 12.70 -14.77 18.92
N ILE A 411 12.61 -15.83 18.12
CA ILE A 411 11.37 -16.58 17.86
C ILE A 411 11.54 -17.98 18.42
N THR A 412 10.68 -18.36 19.36
CA THR A 412 10.62 -19.72 19.91
C THR A 412 9.44 -20.46 19.32
N LYS A 413 9.68 -21.43 18.41
CA LYS A 413 8.66 -22.30 17.83
C LYS A 413 8.28 -23.46 18.74
N PRO A 414 7.14 -24.15 18.53
CA PRO A 414 6.75 -25.34 19.27
C PRO A 414 7.87 -26.38 19.37
N GLY A 415 8.04 -26.93 20.58
CA GLY A 415 9.15 -27.84 20.89
C GLY A 415 10.44 -27.14 21.33
N GLY A 416 10.37 -25.82 21.65
CA GLY A 416 11.49 -25.04 22.17
C GLY A 416 12.56 -24.69 21.13
N ARG A 417 12.23 -24.76 19.85
CA ARG A 417 13.16 -24.44 18.75
C ARG A 417 13.30 -22.93 18.63
N LYS A 418 14.47 -22.40 18.94
CA LYS A 418 14.77 -20.96 18.97
C LYS A 418 15.50 -20.50 17.72
N THR A 419 15.08 -19.39 17.16
CA THR A 419 15.81 -18.63 16.15
C THR A 419 16.08 -17.25 16.73
N SER A 420 17.34 -16.82 16.79
CA SER A 420 17.72 -15.51 17.35
C SER A 420 18.30 -14.60 16.26
N TYR A 421 18.09 -13.30 16.43
CA TYR A 421 18.50 -12.26 15.48
C TYR A 421 19.43 -11.26 16.15
N GLY A 422 20.49 -10.88 15.45
CA GLY A 422 21.39 -9.80 15.84
C GLY A 422 21.33 -8.67 14.84
N TYR A 423 21.42 -7.44 15.32
CA TYR A 423 21.25 -6.22 14.53
C TYR A 423 22.48 -5.32 14.64
N ASP A 424 22.69 -4.47 13.63
CA ASP A 424 23.56 -3.29 13.77
C ASP A 424 22.76 -2.10 14.34
N LYS A 425 23.39 -0.92 14.43
CA LYS A 425 22.73 0.30 14.95
C LYS A 425 21.72 0.94 13.99
N ASN A 426 21.65 0.48 12.74
CA ASN A 426 20.63 0.89 11.78
C ASN A 426 19.51 -0.15 11.68
N TYR A 427 19.51 -1.14 12.60
CA TYR A 427 18.56 -2.27 12.65
C TYR A 427 18.62 -3.21 11.44
N ASN A 428 19.74 -3.23 10.71
CA ASN A 428 19.99 -4.25 9.71
C ASN A 428 20.29 -5.58 10.43
N VAL A 429 19.72 -6.71 9.94
CA VAL A 429 19.96 -8.04 10.51
C VAL A 429 21.37 -8.50 10.14
N THR A 430 22.30 -8.49 11.10
CA THR A 430 23.70 -8.90 10.88
C THR A 430 23.95 -10.37 11.15
N SER A 431 23.05 -11.02 11.92
CA SER A 431 23.16 -12.45 12.19
C SER A 431 21.81 -13.10 12.46
N VAL A 432 21.68 -14.36 12.04
CA VAL A 432 20.55 -15.24 12.37
C VAL A 432 21.12 -16.54 12.92
N THR A 433 20.78 -16.88 14.16
CA THR A 433 21.16 -18.14 14.78
C THR A 433 19.97 -19.10 14.71
N ASP A 434 20.15 -20.25 14.08
CA ASP A 434 19.10 -21.26 13.94
C ASP A 434 18.91 -22.10 15.23
N PRO A 435 17.86 -22.94 15.33
CA PRO A 435 17.61 -23.77 16.50
C PRO A 435 18.69 -24.81 16.81
N MET A 436 19.63 -25.06 15.93
CA MET A 436 20.76 -25.96 16.11
C MET A 436 22.02 -25.21 16.55
N GLY A 437 21.96 -23.87 16.64
CA GLY A 437 23.07 -23.01 17.00
C GLY A 437 23.99 -22.60 15.84
N TYR A 438 23.62 -22.90 14.61
CA TYR A 438 24.35 -22.43 13.44
C TYR A 438 24.03 -20.97 13.15
N VAL A 439 25.06 -20.18 12.80
CA VAL A 439 24.94 -18.74 12.61
C VAL A 439 25.16 -18.38 11.14
N ALA A 440 24.13 -17.84 10.50
CA ALA A 440 24.26 -17.11 9.25
C ALA A 440 24.57 -15.63 9.55
N LYS A 441 25.39 -14.97 8.70
CA LYS A 441 25.81 -13.56 8.88
C LYS A 441 25.58 -12.76 7.61
N THR A 442 25.21 -11.51 7.77
CA THR A 442 25.05 -10.53 6.67
C THR A 442 25.91 -9.29 6.96
N VAL A 443 26.63 -8.82 5.96
CA VAL A 443 27.46 -7.61 6.00
C VAL A 443 26.87 -6.57 5.08
N TYR A 444 26.80 -5.34 5.55
CA TYR A 444 26.25 -4.20 4.82
C TYR A 444 27.31 -3.15 4.53
N ASP A 445 27.13 -2.40 3.45
CA ASP A 445 27.91 -1.19 3.19
C ASP A 445 27.30 0.03 3.92
N LYS A 446 27.87 1.21 3.68
CA LYS A 446 27.43 2.46 4.34
C LYS A 446 26.06 2.96 3.91
N ASP A 447 25.52 2.47 2.78
CA ASP A 447 24.20 2.77 2.27
C ASP A 447 23.20 1.66 2.61
N ASN A 448 23.55 0.78 3.59
CA ASN A 448 22.77 -0.36 4.08
C ASN A 448 22.45 -1.42 2.99
N ARG A 449 23.30 -1.54 1.95
CA ARG A 449 23.18 -2.60 0.94
C ARG A 449 23.97 -3.82 1.38
N VAL A 450 23.43 -5.04 1.14
CA VAL A 450 24.10 -6.30 1.48
C VAL A 450 25.32 -6.50 0.58
N THR A 451 26.51 -6.60 1.16
CA THR A 451 27.76 -6.86 0.41
C THR A 451 28.25 -8.29 0.53
N GLU A 452 27.92 -8.98 1.62
CA GLU A 452 28.27 -10.38 1.83
C GLU A 452 27.23 -11.08 2.70
N GLU A 453 26.86 -12.30 2.32
CA GLU A 453 26.11 -13.23 3.14
C GLU A 453 26.96 -14.46 3.41
N THR A 454 27.01 -14.89 4.66
CA THR A 454 27.71 -16.13 5.08
C THR A 454 26.66 -17.08 5.64
N ASP A 455 26.51 -18.26 5.05
CA ASP A 455 25.57 -19.25 5.57
C ASP A 455 26.09 -19.98 6.82
N ALA A 456 25.24 -20.81 7.40
CA ALA A 456 25.54 -21.59 8.60
C ALA A 456 26.73 -22.58 8.45
N LEU A 457 27.15 -22.87 7.22
CA LEU A 457 28.32 -23.70 6.91
C LEU A 457 29.59 -22.87 6.66
N GLY A 458 29.48 -21.53 6.76
CA GLY A 458 30.59 -20.60 6.49
C GLY A 458 30.84 -20.33 5.01
N GLN A 459 29.92 -20.75 4.13
CA GLN A 459 30.03 -20.45 2.69
C GLN A 459 29.54 -19.04 2.43
N LYS A 460 30.25 -18.31 1.57
CA LYS A 460 29.99 -16.88 1.32
C LYS A 460 29.40 -16.64 -0.05
N GLU A 461 28.44 -15.74 -0.10
CA GLU A 461 27.93 -15.10 -1.30
C GLU A 461 28.20 -13.60 -1.20
N SER A 462 28.67 -12.94 -2.25
CA SER A 462 29.00 -11.51 -2.20
C SER A 462 28.47 -10.74 -3.39
N TYR A 463 28.21 -9.46 -3.17
CA TYR A 463 27.52 -8.55 -4.09
C TYR A 463 28.34 -7.28 -4.29
N THR A 464 28.36 -6.77 -5.51
CA THR A 464 28.84 -5.43 -5.82
C THR A 464 27.75 -4.60 -6.47
N TYR A 465 27.83 -3.29 -6.33
CA TYR A 465 26.80 -2.37 -6.77
C TYR A 465 27.37 -1.24 -7.63
N ASP A 466 26.54 -0.71 -8.53
CA ASP A 466 26.78 0.59 -9.15
C ASP A 466 26.30 1.73 -8.25
N LYS A 467 26.44 2.96 -8.72
CA LYS A 467 26.03 4.17 -7.99
C LYS A 467 24.51 4.34 -7.84
N ASP A 468 23.71 3.64 -8.63
CA ASP A 468 22.25 3.63 -8.52
C ASP A 468 21.75 2.45 -7.68
N SER A 469 22.68 1.81 -6.90
CA SER A 469 22.41 0.66 -6.02
C SER A 469 21.92 -0.59 -6.75
N ARG A 470 22.22 -0.75 -8.07
CA ARG A 470 21.92 -1.97 -8.82
C ARG A 470 23.07 -2.95 -8.69
N VAL A 471 22.77 -4.24 -8.55
CA VAL A 471 23.78 -5.30 -8.40
C VAL A 471 24.60 -5.46 -9.68
N THR A 472 25.89 -5.15 -9.65
CA THR A 472 26.80 -5.31 -10.81
C THR A 472 27.49 -6.67 -10.85
N SER A 473 27.60 -7.37 -9.73
CA SER A 473 28.04 -8.76 -9.71
C SER A 473 27.54 -9.52 -8.49
N ILE A 474 27.38 -10.83 -8.69
CA ILE A 474 27.11 -11.81 -7.63
C ILE A 474 28.21 -12.86 -7.71
N THR A 475 28.93 -13.08 -6.61
CA THR A 475 29.87 -14.21 -6.48
C THR A 475 29.23 -15.26 -5.59
N ASP A 476 28.91 -16.43 -6.17
CA ASP A 476 28.21 -17.51 -5.49
C ASP A 476 29.08 -18.22 -4.44
N LYS A 477 28.49 -19.07 -3.63
CA LYS A 477 29.14 -19.84 -2.55
C LYS A 477 30.27 -20.76 -3.04
N ARG A 478 30.41 -20.99 -4.34
CA ARG A 478 31.50 -21.74 -4.97
C ARG A 478 32.60 -20.85 -5.52
N GLY A 479 32.46 -19.51 -5.36
CA GLY A 479 33.41 -18.51 -5.86
C GLY A 479 33.23 -18.17 -7.34
N PHE A 480 32.09 -18.53 -7.96
CA PHE A 480 31.79 -18.16 -9.34
C PHE A 480 31.09 -16.82 -9.41
N THR A 481 31.60 -15.92 -10.24
CA THR A 481 31.05 -14.57 -10.40
C THR A 481 30.20 -14.49 -11.66
N THR A 482 28.95 -13.96 -11.51
CA THR A 482 28.09 -13.51 -12.61
C THR A 482 28.05 -11.98 -12.58
N GLY A 483 28.33 -11.32 -13.70
CA GLY A 483 28.32 -9.87 -13.83
C GLY A 483 27.10 -9.36 -14.59
N PHE A 484 26.69 -8.13 -14.29
CA PHE A 484 25.54 -7.45 -14.89
C PHE A 484 25.92 -6.03 -15.31
N ASP A 485 25.64 -5.67 -16.57
CA ASP A 485 25.67 -4.30 -17.05
C ASP A 485 24.22 -3.85 -17.34
N TYR A 486 23.92 -2.59 -17.06
CA TYR A 486 22.58 -2.03 -17.17
C TYR A 486 22.49 -0.97 -18.25
N ASP A 487 21.33 -0.86 -18.87
CA ASP A 487 20.99 0.27 -19.73
C ASP A 487 20.55 1.51 -18.91
N ALA A 488 20.22 2.59 -19.60
CA ALA A 488 19.84 3.85 -18.95
C ALA A 488 18.44 3.85 -18.26
N HIS A 489 17.65 2.77 -18.41
CA HIS A 489 16.41 2.59 -17.65
C HIS A 489 16.61 1.65 -16.44
N GLY A 490 17.80 1.05 -16.29
CA GLY A 490 18.08 0.08 -15.24
C GLY A 490 17.75 -1.35 -15.63
N ASN A 491 17.47 -1.64 -16.90
CA ASN A 491 17.29 -3.00 -17.39
C ASN A 491 18.64 -3.68 -17.60
N ILE A 492 18.76 -4.97 -17.28
CA ILE A 492 19.98 -5.74 -17.53
C ILE A 492 20.22 -5.83 -19.04
N GLN A 493 21.28 -5.16 -19.53
CA GLN A 493 21.66 -5.17 -20.93
C GLN A 493 22.68 -6.26 -21.27
N VAL A 494 23.57 -6.60 -20.34
CA VAL A 494 24.57 -7.66 -20.50
C VAL A 494 24.63 -8.51 -19.25
N VAL A 495 24.62 -9.83 -19.43
CA VAL A 495 24.96 -10.81 -18.39
C VAL A 495 26.26 -11.46 -18.76
N THR A 496 27.25 -11.38 -17.87
CA THR A 496 28.56 -12.04 -18.01
C THR A 496 28.60 -13.25 -17.09
N ASP A 497 28.73 -14.45 -17.65
CA ASP A 497 28.79 -15.67 -16.86
C ASP A 497 30.18 -15.88 -16.19
N LYS A 498 30.31 -16.89 -15.37
CA LYS A 498 31.53 -17.27 -14.65
C LYS A 498 32.75 -17.57 -15.55
N THR A 499 32.58 -17.76 -16.85
CA THR A 499 33.63 -18.00 -17.82
C THR A 499 34.03 -16.77 -18.60
N GLY A 500 33.34 -15.65 -18.38
CA GLY A 500 33.49 -14.37 -19.08
C GLY A 500 32.71 -14.27 -20.38
N LEU A 501 31.85 -15.26 -20.68
CA LEU A 501 30.94 -15.22 -21.83
C LEU A 501 29.77 -14.27 -21.59
N LYS A 502 29.38 -13.53 -22.63
CA LYS A 502 28.38 -12.45 -22.53
C LYS A 502 27.10 -12.77 -23.30
N SER A 503 25.97 -12.64 -22.64
CA SER A 503 24.66 -12.59 -23.27
C SER A 503 24.14 -11.14 -23.28
N HIS A 504 23.52 -10.71 -24.39
CA HIS A 504 23.01 -9.38 -24.59
C HIS A 504 21.48 -9.37 -24.63
N LEU A 505 20.86 -8.41 -23.97
CA LEU A 505 19.43 -8.22 -23.86
C LEU A 505 19.05 -6.86 -24.45
N GLU A 506 17.96 -6.80 -25.22
CA GLU A 506 17.45 -5.57 -25.84
C GLU A 506 15.96 -5.41 -25.44
N TYR A 507 15.53 -4.15 -25.26
CA TYR A 507 14.21 -3.81 -24.75
C TYR A 507 13.50 -2.78 -25.64
N ASP A 508 12.18 -2.77 -25.62
CA ASP A 508 11.38 -1.74 -26.28
C ASP A 508 11.27 -0.45 -25.40
N LYS A 509 10.43 0.49 -25.82
CA LYS A 509 10.26 1.77 -25.11
C LYS A 509 9.48 1.65 -23.80
N ASN A 510 8.75 0.55 -23.60
CA ASN A 510 8.04 0.22 -22.37
C ASN A 510 8.83 -0.74 -21.48
N ASP A 511 10.14 -0.94 -21.79
CA ASP A 511 11.04 -1.84 -21.09
C ASP A 511 10.67 -3.34 -21.17
N ASN A 512 9.90 -3.74 -22.19
CA ASN A 512 9.67 -5.15 -22.48
C ASN A 512 10.90 -5.74 -23.17
N LEU A 513 11.34 -6.94 -22.73
CA LEU A 513 12.46 -7.65 -23.35
C LEU A 513 12.10 -8.10 -24.77
N THR A 514 12.72 -7.52 -25.79
CA THR A 514 12.43 -7.83 -27.20
C THR A 514 13.38 -8.84 -27.82
N LYS A 515 14.63 -8.94 -27.27
CA LYS A 515 15.64 -9.81 -27.85
C LYS A 515 16.66 -10.24 -26.81
N VAL A 516 17.07 -11.50 -26.89
CA VAL A 516 18.23 -12.07 -26.20
C VAL A 516 19.17 -12.64 -27.23
N THR A 517 20.45 -12.22 -27.19
CA THR A 517 21.53 -12.86 -27.94
C THR A 517 22.39 -13.59 -26.93
N ASP A 518 22.41 -14.91 -26.97
CA ASP A 518 23.19 -15.71 -26.05
C ASP A 518 24.71 -15.64 -26.35
N ALA A 519 25.53 -16.15 -25.45
CA ALA A 519 26.98 -16.11 -25.55
C ALA A 519 27.54 -16.85 -26.77
N LEU A 520 26.78 -17.70 -27.43
CA LEU A 520 27.12 -18.44 -28.64
C LEU A 520 26.59 -17.80 -29.92
N GLY A 521 25.89 -16.66 -29.81
CA GLY A 521 25.27 -15.92 -30.91
C GLY A 521 23.88 -16.40 -31.28
N GLY A 522 23.26 -17.30 -30.51
CA GLY A 522 21.87 -17.70 -30.66
C GLY A 522 20.92 -16.55 -30.32
N VAL A 523 19.95 -16.23 -31.20
CA VAL A 523 19.04 -15.11 -31.04
C VAL A 523 17.64 -15.62 -30.70
N THR A 524 17.09 -15.13 -29.59
CA THR A 524 15.69 -15.31 -29.18
C THR A 524 14.99 -13.96 -29.22
N THR A 525 13.78 -13.87 -29.81
CA THR A 525 13.01 -12.61 -29.87
C THR A 525 11.62 -12.75 -29.30
N TYR A 526 11.11 -11.64 -28.80
CA TYR A 526 9.82 -11.48 -28.17
C TYR A 526 9.06 -10.31 -28.79
N GLY A 527 7.77 -10.47 -29.06
CA GLY A 527 6.91 -9.40 -29.56
C GLY A 527 5.68 -9.25 -28.67
N TYR A 528 5.22 -8.03 -28.50
CA TYR A 528 4.18 -7.65 -27.54
C TYR A 528 3.04 -6.89 -28.21
N ASP A 529 1.84 -7.01 -27.66
CA ASP A 529 0.69 -6.19 -28.04
C ASP A 529 0.71 -4.83 -27.34
N ASN A 530 -0.39 -4.07 -27.46
CA ASN A 530 -0.56 -2.74 -26.87
C ASN A 530 -0.89 -2.74 -25.37
N MET A 531 -1.02 -3.95 -24.78
CA MET A 531 -1.17 -4.16 -23.32
C MET A 531 0.07 -4.80 -22.72
N ASP A 532 1.17 -4.87 -23.49
CA ASP A 532 2.44 -5.51 -23.12
C ASP A 532 2.32 -7.03 -22.88
N ASN A 533 1.27 -7.69 -23.42
CA ASN A 533 1.18 -9.14 -23.43
C ASN A 533 2.09 -9.73 -24.52
N LEU A 534 2.82 -10.82 -24.18
CA LEU A 534 3.70 -11.50 -25.14
C LEU A 534 2.88 -12.18 -26.26
N VAL A 535 2.90 -11.68 -27.48
CA VAL A 535 2.15 -12.25 -28.62
C VAL A 535 3.00 -13.12 -29.54
N THR A 536 4.33 -12.95 -29.53
CA THR A 536 5.25 -13.81 -30.29
C THR A 536 6.51 -14.14 -29.50
N PHE A 537 6.93 -15.41 -29.59
CA PHE A 537 8.21 -15.89 -29.08
C PHE A 537 8.92 -16.66 -30.19
N THR A 538 10.10 -16.21 -30.62
CA THR A 538 10.92 -16.90 -31.62
C THR A 538 12.23 -17.33 -30.97
N ASN A 539 12.50 -18.64 -30.91
CA ASN A 539 13.72 -19.18 -30.32
C ASN A 539 14.94 -19.09 -31.27
N ALA A 540 16.12 -19.41 -30.76
CA ALA A 540 17.38 -19.38 -31.51
C ALA A 540 17.41 -20.28 -32.77
N ALA A 541 16.48 -21.23 -32.92
CA ALA A 541 16.31 -22.05 -34.10
C ALA A 541 15.29 -21.46 -35.10
N ASN A 542 14.90 -20.19 -34.96
CA ASN A 542 13.89 -19.47 -35.75
C ASN A 542 12.51 -20.20 -35.73
N LYS A 543 12.14 -20.78 -34.60
CA LYS A 543 10.83 -21.37 -34.39
C LYS A 543 9.96 -20.44 -33.59
N THR A 544 8.82 -20.01 -34.19
CA THR A 544 7.92 -19.03 -33.58
C THR A 544 6.70 -19.68 -32.96
N THR A 545 6.43 -19.34 -31.72
CA THR A 545 5.18 -19.61 -30.99
C THR A 545 4.39 -18.30 -30.94
N ASN A 546 3.08 -18.36 -31.19
CA ASN A 546 2.20 -17.20 -31.13
C ASN A 546 1.18 -17.38 -30.00
N TYR A 547 0.83 -16.26 -29.36
CA TYR A 547 -0.10 -16.20 -28.24
C TYR A 547 -1.20 -15.18 -28.55
N THR A 548 -2.42 -15.44 -28.08
CA THR A 548 -3.53 -14.48 -28.17
C THR A 548 -4.20 -14.33 -26.82
N TYR A 549 -4.76 -13.17 -26.55
CA TYR A 549 -5.35 -12.79 -25.28
C TYR A 549 -6.75 -12.23 -25.47
N ASP A 550 -7.55 -12.27 -24.41
CA ASP A 550 -8.82 -11.55 -24.33
C ASP A 550 -8.61 -10.10 -23.83
N LEU A 551 -9.71 -9.37 -23.63
CA LEU A 551 -9.67 -7.96 -23.21
C LEU A 551 -9.15 -7.76 -21.77
N GLU A 552 -9.10 -8.81 -20.95
CA GLU A 552 -8.57 -8.78 -19.59
C GLU A 552 -7.14 -9.32 -19.49
N GLY A 553 -6.54 -9.71 -20.63
CA GLY A 553 -5.17 -10.25 -20.68
C GLY A 553 -5.09 -11.75 -20.35
N ASN A 554 -6.21 -12.50 -20.32
CA ASN A 554 -6.17 -13.94 -20.18
C ASN A 554 -5.72 -14.59 -21.50
N LEU A 555 -4.81 -15.55 -21.43
CA LEU A 555 -4.26 -16.26 -22.59
C LEU A 555 -5.33 -17.16 -23.25
N THR A 556 -5.80 -16.81 -24.46
CA THR A 556 -6.87 -17.55 -25.17
C THR A 556 -6.36 -18.61 -26.12
N SER A 557 -5.13 -18.44 -26.68
CA SER A 557 -4.52 -19.52 -27.46
C SER A 557 -3.00 -19.49 -27.50
N ILE A 558 -2.41 -20.67 -27.71
CA ILE A 558 -0.99 -20.87 -28.04
C ILE A 558 -0.93 -21.60 -29.37
N LYS A 559 -0.26 -21.02 -30.35
CA LYS A 559 0.03 -21.67 -31.64
C LYS A 559 1.52 -21.96 -31.74
N ASP A 560 1.89 -23.23 -31.74
CA ASP A 560 3.27 -23.68 -31.79
C ASP A 560 3.90 -23.54 -33.21
N PRO A 561 5.23 -23.71 -33.36
CA PRO A 561 5.93 -23.59 -34.64
C PRO A 561 5.49 -24.63 -35.69
N ALA A 562 4.83 -25.69 -35.31
CA ALA A 562 4.26 -26.70 -36.23
C ALA A 562 2.84 -26.34 -36.68
N GLY A 563 2.29 -25.20 -36.23
CA GLY A 563 0.95 -24.72 -36.54
C GLY A 563 -0.15 -25.35 -35.67
N ARG A 564 0.20 -26.17 -34.68
CA ARG A 564 -0.75 -26.79 -33.75
C ARG A 564 -1.20 -25.75 -32.73
N THR A 565 -2.50 -25.75 -32.42
CA THR A 565 -3.08 -24.71 -31.54
C THR A 565 -3.70 -25.32 -30.30
N GLU A 566 -3.34 -24.82 -29.14
CA GLU A 566 -4.06 -24.99 -27.88
C GLU A 566 -4.97 -23.79 -27.63
N LYS A 567 -6.14 -24.02 -27.03
CA LYS A 567 -7.10 -22.95 -26.71
C LYS A 567 -7.52 -23.03 -25.26
N PHE A 568 -7.79 -21.86 -24.71
CA PHE A 568 -8.20 -21.67 -23.32
C PHE A 568 -9.46 -20.81 -23.29
N ASP A 569 -10.48 -21.29 -22.60
CA ASP A 569 -11.75 -20.60 -22.38
C ASP A 569 -11.81 -20.13 -20.92
N TYR A 570 -12.32 -18.94 -20.71
CA TYR A 570 -12.43 -18.35 -19.37
C TYR A 570 -13.88 -17.89 -19.10
N ASP A 571 -14.26 -17.85 -17.83
CA ASP A 571 -15.48 -17.17 -17.42
C ASP A 571 -15.24 -15.66 -17.24
N GLU A 572 -16.30 -14.92 -16.94
CA GLU A 572 -16.27 -13.47 -16.75
C GLU A 572 -15.39 -13.00 -15.58
N LYS A 573 -14.96 -13.92 -14.68
CA LYS A 573 -14.06 -13.68 -13.54
C LYS A 573 -12.59 -13.99 -13.86
N GLY A 574 -12.31 -14.48 -15.09
CA GLY A 574 -10.98 -14.90 -15.52
C GLY A 574 -10.58 -16.30 -15.03
N ARG A 575 -11.53 -17.15 -14.57
CA ARG A 575 -11.23 -18.53 -14.21
C ARG A 575 -11.24 -19.39 -15.46
N LEU A 576 -10.25 -20.30 -15.60
CA LEU A 576 -10.15 -21.21 -16.74
C LEU A 576 -11.32 -22.22 -16.72
N THR A 577 -12.21 -22.15 -17.72
CA THR A 577 -13.37 -23.06 -17.87
C THR A 577 -13.16 -24.14 -18.93
N GLY A 578 -12.19 -23.93 -19.83
CA GLY A 578 -11.89 -24.89 -20.86
C GLY A 578 -10.44 -24.86 -21.31
N HIS A 579 -9.86 -26.04 -21.59
CA HIS A 579 -8.57 -26.18 -22.24
C HIS A 579 -8.68 -27.21 -23.36
N THR A 580 -8.51 -26.76 -24.59
CA THR A 580 -8.47 -27.63 -25.77
C THR A 580 -7.02 -27.80 -26.22
N GLN A 581 -6.49 -29.02 -26.05
CA GLN A 581 -5.13 -29.37 -26.48
C GLN A 581 -5.00 -29.35 -28.01
N ALA A 582 -3.77 -29.24 -28.50
CA ALA A 582 -3.45 -29.32 -29.92
C ALA A 582 -3.91 -30.63 -30.60
N SER A 583 -4.11 -31.70 -29.84
CA SER A 583 -4.69 -32.99 -30.29
C SER A 583 -6.20 -32.95 -30.50
N GLY A 584 -6.88 -31.86 -30.08
CA GLY A 584 -8.33 -31.72 -30.06
C GLY A 584 -9.00 -32.27 -28.78
N LYS A 585 -8.24 -32.86 -27.86
CA LYS A 585 -8.78 -33.23 -26.55
C LYS A 585 -9.16 -31.99 -25.75
N LYS A 586 -10.34 -32.01 -25.12
CA LYS A 586 -10.84 -30.91 -24.30
C LYS A 586 -10.95 -31.33 -22.84
N THR A 587 -10.48 -30.46 -21.94
CA THR A 587 -10.74 -30.50 -20.50
C THR A 587 -11.60 -29.31 -20.13
N THR A 588 -12.72 -29.53 -19.42
CA THR A 588 -13.53 -28.44 -18.86
C THR A 588 -13.40 -28.44 -17.36
N TYR A 589 -13.59 -27.25 -16.78
CA TYR A 589 -13.43 -26.99 -15.36
C TYR A 589 -14.68 -26.29 -14.83
N ASP A 590 -15.22 -26.79 -13.73
CA ASP A 590 -16.33 -26.18 -13.01
C ASP A 590 -15.90 -25.76 -11.60
N TYR A 591 -16.46 -24.66 -11.11
CA TYR A 591 -16.04 -24.02 -9.86
C TYR A 591 -17.24 -23.70 -8.98
N ASP A 592 -17.01 -23.75 -7.68
CA ASP A 592 -17.97 -23.26 -6.71
C ASP A 592 -17.92 -21.71 -6.57
N LYS A 593 -18.73 -21.19 -5.64
CA LYS A 593 -18.82 -19.75 -5.35
C LYS A 593 -17.58 -19.19 -4.63
N LEU A 594 -16.73 -20.05 -4.05
CA LEU A 594 -15.45 -19.65 -3.42
C LEU A 594 -14.27 -19.71 -4.40
N ASN A 595 -14.53 -20.09 -5.68
CA ASN A 595 -13.56 -20.34 -6.74
C ASN A 595 -12.79 -21.66 -6.57
N ASP A 596 -13.29 -22.59 -5.75
CA ASP A 596 -12.73 -23.91 -5.61
C ASP A 596 -13.18 -24.79 -6.79
N LEU A 597 -12.24 -25.55 -7.36
CA LEU A 597 -12.49 -26.41 -8.51
C LEU A 597 -13.36 -27.63 -8.12
N LEU A 598 -14.61 -27.67 -8.60
CA LEU A 598 -15.54 -28.78 -8.32
C LEU A 598 -15.35 -29.98 -9.22
N GLU A 599 -15.06 -29.73 -10.51
CA GLU A 599 -15.01 -30.81 -11.49
C GLU A 599 -14.01 -30.56 -12.62
N LYS A 600 -13.36 -31.63 -13.08
CA LYS A 600 -12.65 -31.70 -14.35
C LYS A 600 -13.28 -32.77 -15.19
N SER A 601 -13.81 -32.43 -16.37
CA SER A 601 -14.37 -33.34 -17.32
C SER A 601 -13.49 -33.43 -18.57
N TYR A 602 -13.35 -34.62 -19.12
CA TYR A 602 -12.42 -34.91 -20.21
C TYR A 602 -13.15 -35.43 -21.45
N GLN A 603 -12.87 -34.82 -22.60
CA GLN A 603 -13.42 -35.20 -23.89
C GLN A 603 -12.32 -35.47 -24.90
N ASP A 604 -12.51 -36.44 -25.79
CA ASP A 604 -11.64 -36.66 -26.93
C ASP A 604 -11.88 -35.65 -28.06
N ALA A 605 -11.15 -35.74 -29.16
CA ALA A 605 -11.29 -34.86 -30.32
C ALA A 605 -12.64 -34.93 -31.02
N LYS A 606 -13.48 -35.93 -30.73
CA LYS A 606 -14.84 -36.09 -31.25
C LYS A 606 -15.91 -35.60 -30.28
N GLY A 607 -15.51 -35.21 -29.08
CA GLY A 607 -16.41 -34.73 -28.00
C GLY A 607 -16.96 -35.88 -27.14
N GLU A 608 -16.43 -37.09 -27.27
CA GLU A 608 -16.81 -38.24 -26.42
C GLU A 608 -15.98 -38.22 -25.13
N THR A 609 -16.54 -38.67 -24.00
CA THR A 609 -15.81 -38.76 -22.71
C THR A 609 -14.62 -39.70 -22.91
N SER A 610 -13.41 -39.14 -22.76
CA SER A 610 -12.15 -39.83 -23.05
C SER A 610 -11.48 -40.42 -21.81
N GLU A 611 -11.78 -39.88 -20.65
CA GLU A 611 -11.25 -40.26 -19.32
C GLU A 611 -12.37 -40.11 -18.29
N LYS A 612 -12.20 -40.73 -17.13
CA LYS A 612 -13.16 -40.55 -16.02
C LYS A 612 -13.06 -39.13 -15.47
N ASP A 613 -14.20 -38.45 -15.35
CA ASP A 613 -14.28 -37.14 -14.73
C ASP A 613 -13.79 -37.19 -13.27
N VAL A 614 -13.16 -36.10 -12.82
CA VAL A 614 -12.63 -35.95 -11.47
C VAL A 614 -13.42 -34.89 -10.75
N THR A 615 -14.12 -35.27 -9.70
CA THR A 615 -14.88 -34.36 -8.84
C THR A 615 -14.15 -34.10 -7.53
N TYR A 616 -14.35 -32.92 -7.01
CA TYR A 616 -13.76 -32.45 -5.77
C TYR A 616 -14.88 -31.95 -4.85
N ALA A 617 -14.72 -32.15 -3.57
CA ALA A 617 -15.63 -31.64 -2.56
C ALA A 617 -14.84 -30.83 -1.50
N TYR A 618 -15.42 -29.75 -1.07
CA TYR A 618 -14.79 -28.84 -0.10
C TYR A 618 -15.72 -28.60 1.07
N ASN A 619 -15.14 -28.35 2.23
CA ASN A 619 -15.90 -27.93 3.41
C ASN A 619 -16.14 -26.40 3.39
N SER A 620 -16.83 -25.86 4.38
CA SER A 620 -17.14 -24.43 4.48
C SER A 620 -15.92 -23.52 4.70
N ALA A 621 -14.74 -24.10 4.99
CA ALA A 621 -13.46 -23.41 5.08
C ALA A 621 -12.66 -23.47 3.77
N GLY A 622 -13.20 -24.09 2.68
CA GLY A 622 -12.49 -24.28 1.41
C GLY A 622 -11.43 -25.39 1.45
N GLU A 623 -11.45 -26.28 2.44
CA GLU A 623 -10.51 -27.40 2.51
C GLU A 623 -11.08 -28.61 1.78
N ARG A 624 -10.27 -29.21 0.90
CA ARG A 624 -10.58 -30.37 0.06
C ARG A 624 -10.56 -31.68 0.85
#